data_a9d286cdf68876518a27ce00cffc442c
#
_entry.id   a9d286cdf68876518a27ce00cffc442c
#
_cell.length_a   1.000
_cell.length_b   1.000
_cell.length_c   1.000
_cell.angle_alpha   90.00
_cell.angle_beta   90.00
_cell.angle_gamma   90.00
#
_symmetry.space_group_name_H-M   'P 1'
#
loop_
_entity.id
_entity.type
_entity.pdbx_description
1 polymer ?
#
loop_
_entity_poly.entity_id
_entity_poly.type
_entity_poly.pdbx_seq_one_letter_code
_entity_poly.pdbx_strand_id
1 'polypeptide(L)'
;VNNSSLDDDQTQAALLMLLRLDEALDFKDEKVHEAATYGLKGLLGAQFTNGAFPQIWTKTAADYVPKKAAYPEYDWKTEGRVKNYWDYYTLNDGLAGTVAETLMLAHRVYGEERTRQALTRLGDFLLLAQMPEPQPAWCQQYNYEMIPMWARKFEPPAITGSESQDVMFT
;
A
#
# COMPACT_ATOMS: atom_id res chain seq x y z
N VAL A 1 10.20 -9.26 -16.99
CA VAL A 1 9.15 -9.43 -16.00
C VAL A 1 8.60 -8.04 -15.70
N ASN A 2 7.32 -7.83 -15.96
CA ASN A 2 6.65 -6.54 -15.74
C ASN A 2 6.10 -6.53 -14.30
N ASN A 3 6.94 -6.20 -13.35
CA ASN A 3 6.53 -5.99 -11.96
C ASN A 3 6.42 -4.49 -11.71
N SER A 4 5.32 -4.03 -11.15
CA SER A 4 5.22 -2.68 -10.61
C SER A 4 5.71 -2.67 -9.18
N SER A 5 6.49 -1.66 -8.80
CA SER A 5 7.00 -1.47 -7.46
C SER A 5 6.34 -0.25 -6.82
N LEU A 6 5.84 -0.42 -5.61
CA LEU A 6 5.40 0.66 -4.73
C LEU A 6 6.48 1.03 -3.71
N ASP A 7 7.62 0.31 -3.77
CA ASP A 7 8.81 0.53 -2.98
C ASP A 7 9.45 1.88 -3.36
N ASP A 8 9.95 2.62 -2.38
CA ASP A 8 10.62 3.91 -2.60
C ASP A 8 9.84 4.86 -3.53
N ASP A 9 8.52 4.86 -3.44
CA ASP A 9 7.61 5.74 -4.20
C ASP A 9 7.68 5.64 -5.72
N GLN A 10 8.28 4.61 -6.27
CA GLN A 10 8.58 4.53 -7.71
C GLN A 10 7.34 4.67 -8.58
N THR A 11 6.30 3.90 -8.31
CA THR A 11 5.03 3.98 -9.07
C THR A 11 4.24 5.23 -8.69
N GLN A 12 4.19 5.57 -7.42
CA GLN A 12 3.45 6.71 -6.89
C GLN A 12 3.98 8.03 -7.46
N ALA A 13 5.30 8.26 -7.41
CA ALA A 13 5.92 9.47 -7.96
C ALA A 13 5.67 9.63 -9.47
N ALA A 14 5.78 8.53 -10.23
CA ALA A 14 5.48 8.55 -11.66
C ALA A 14 4.01 8.90 -11.93
N LEU A 15 3.07 8.34 -11.17
CA LEU A 15 1.65 8.63 -11.30
C LEU A 15 1.32 10.06 -10.89
N LEU A 16 1.87 10.55 -9.78
CA LEU A 16 1.69 11.95 -9.35
C LEU A 16 2.13 12.94 -10.43
N MET A 17 3.28 12.65 -11.08
CA MET A 17 3.75 13.47 -12.20
C MET A 17 2.79 13.39 -13.38
N LEU A 18 2.38 12.19 -13.81
CA LEU A 18 1.51 12.01 -14.97
C LEU A 18 0.13 12.64 -14.76
N LEU A 19 -0.47 12.51 -13.59
CA LEU A 19 -1.77 13.10 -13.25
C LEU A 19 -1.73 14.63 -13.30
N ARG A 20 -0.68 15.24 -12.73
CA ARG A 20 -0.48 16.70 -12.77
C ARG A 20 -0.23 17.20 -14.19
N LEU A 21 0.54 16.44 -14.98
CA LEU A 21 0.83 16.79 -16.37
C LEU A 21 -0.42 16.69 -17.24
N ASP A 22 -1.21 15.65 -17.10
CA ASP A 22 -2.45 15.45 -17.86
C ASP A 22 -3.46 16.59 -17.58
N GLU A 23 -3.62 16.94 -16.29
CA GLU A 23 -4.45 18.08 -15.87
C GLU A 23 -3.92 19.41 -16.51
N ALA A 24 -2.61 19.66 -16.43
CA ALA A 24 -1.98 20.88 -16.99
C ALA A 24 -2.10 21.00 -18.50
N LEU A 25 -2.23 19.88 -19.20
CA LEU A 25 -2.46 19.80 -20.65
C LEU A 25 -3.95 19.78 -21.03
N ASP A 26 -4.86 20.09 -20.09
CA ASP A 26 -6.32 20.02 -20.29
C ASP A 26 -6.78 18.67 -20.88
N PHE A 27 -6.08 17.58 -20.55
CA PHE A 27 -6.37 16.21 -21.03
C PHE A 27 -6.28 16.04 -22.55
N LYS A 28 -5.54 16.94 -23.26
CA LYS A 28 -5.47 16.96 -24.72
C LYS A 28 -4.33 16.14 -25.33
N ASP A 29 -3.33 15.77 -24.51
CA ASP A 29 -2.25 14.89 -24.96
C ASP A 29 -2.64 13.44 -24.74
N GLU A 30 -3.04 12.76 -25.83
CA GLU A 30 -3.53 11.39 -25.77
C GLU A 30 -2.53 10.41 -25.14
N LYS A 31 -1.22 10.62 -25.34
CA LYS A 31 -0.18 9.72 -24.79
C LYS A 31 -0.02 9.88 -23.28
N VAL A 32 -0.06 11.12 -22.82
CA VAL A 32 0.01 11.42 -21.38
C VAL A 32 -1.24 10.88 -20.69
N HIS A 33 -2.42 11.13 -21.27
CA HIS A 33 -3.69 10.65 -20.75
C HIS A 33 -3.75 9.11 -20.68
N GLU A 34 -3.32 8.43 -21.76
CA GLU A 34 -3.23 6.96 -21.80
C GLU A 34 -2.27 6.43 -20.72
N ALA A 35 -1.08 7.05 -20.59
CA ALA A 35 -0.09 6.61 -19.59
C ALA A 35 -0.61 6.80 -18.16
N ALA A 36 -1.23 7.95 -17.85
CA ALA A 36 -1.78 8.24 -16.54
C ALA A 36 -2.91 7.27 -16.16
N THR A 37 -3.87 7.06 -17.07
CA THR A 37 -5.01 6.16 -16.85
C THR A 37 -4.59 4.70 -16.79
N TYR A 38 -3.62 4.28 -17.61
CA TYR A 38 -3.04 2.93 -17.56
C TYR A 38 -2.35 2.67 -16.21
N GLY A 39 -1.50 3.59 -15.76
CA GLY A 39 -0.80 3.47 -14.49
C GLY A 39 -1.76 3.49 -13.29
N LEU A 40 -2.78 4.37 -13.32
CA LEU A 40 -3.82 4.41 -12.28
C LEU A 40 -4.61 3.10 -12.22
N LYS A 41 -4.97 2.52 -13.38
CA LYS A 41 -5.61 1.21 -13.43
C LYS A 41 -4.72 0.12 -12.82
N GLY A 42 -3.41 0.20 -13.06
CA GLY A 42 -2.41 -0.69 -12.45
C GLY A 42 -2.39 -0.56 -10.93
N LEU A 43 -2.30 0.66 -10.40
CA LEU A 43 -2.31 0.91 -8.96
C LEU A 43 -3.59 0.37 -8.29
N LEU A 44 -4.76 0.64 -8.87
CA LEU A 44 -6.03 0.14 -8.37
C LEU A 44 -6.11 -1.39 -8.39
N GLY A 45 -5.50 -2.02 -9.40
CA GLY A 45 -5.42 -3.48 -9.51
C GLY A 45 -4.45 -4.15 -8.53
N ALA A 46 -3.53 -3.38 -7.94
CA ALA A 46 -2.61 -3.87 -6.91
C ALA A 46 -3.23 -3.93 -5.51
N GLN A 47 -4.36 -3.24 -5.30
CA GLN A 47 -5.02 -3.20 -4.00
C GLN A 47 -5.68 -4.53 -3.66
N PHE A 48 -5.35 -5.08 -2.49
CA PHE A 48 -6.06 -6.23 -1.92
C PHE A 48 -7.50 -5.87 -1.55
N THR A 49 -8.36 -6.87 -1.47
CA THR A 49 -9.78 -6.67 -1.12
C THR A 49 -10.00 -6.07 0.26
N ASN A 50 -9.07 -6.31 1.20
CA ASN A 50 -9.07 -5.68 2.53
C ASN A 50 -8.51 -4.24 2.54
N GLY A 51 -8.10 -3.69 1.40
CA GLY A 51 -7.59 -2.33 1.27
C GLY A 51 -6.08 -2.16 1.31
N ALA A 52 -5.33 -3.20 1.69
CA ALA A 52 -3.87 -3.19 1.72
C ALA A 52 -3.24 -3.10 0.32
N PHE A 53 -1.94 -2.79 0.30
CA PHE A 53 -1.11 -2.86 -0.89
C PHE A 53 0.13 -3.72 -0.62
N PRO A 54 0.67 -4.42 -1.65
CA PRO A 54 1.97 -5.09 -1.57
C PRO A 54 3.09 -4.07 -1.82
N GLN A 55 4.32 -4.41 -1.43
CA GLN A 55 5.49 -3.62 -1.80
C GLN A 55 5.81 -3.74 -3.30
N ILE A 56 5.71 -4.97 -3.83
CA ILE A 56 5.89 -5.25 -5.26
C ILE A 56 4.65 -5.97 -5.78
N TRP A 57 4.01 -5.39 -6.76
CA TRP A 57 2.86 -6.01 -7.39
C TRP A 57 3.27 -7.01 -8.47
N THR A 58 3.24 -8.29 -8.14
CA THR A 58 3.62 -9.39 -9.05
C THR A 58 2.42 -10.20 -9.53
N LYS A 59 1.28 -10.08 -8.86
CA LYS A 59 0.06 -10.88 -9.10
C LYS A 59 -1.17 -10.03 -8.90
N THR A 60 -2.28 -10.47 -9.48
CA THR A 60 -3.60 -9.93 -9.12
C THR A 60 -3.85 -10.18 -7.63
N ALA A 61 -4.31 -9.16 -6.93
CA ALA A 61 -4.64 -9.27 -5.52
C ALA A 61 -5.69 -10.38 -5.30
N ALA A 62 -5.44 -11.24 -4.32
CA ALA A 62 -6.39 -12.28 -3.96
C ALA A 62 -7.47 -11.73 -3.02
N ASP A 63 -8.60 -12.43 -2.97
CA ASP A 63 -9.68 -12.11 -2.04
C ASP A 63 -9.32 -12.62 -0.64
N TYR A 64 -9.05 -11.70 0.27
CA TYR A 64 -8.81 -12.00 1.68
C TYR A 64 -9.89 -11.40 2.55
N VAL A 65 -10.36 -12.17 3.50
CA VAL A 65 -11.32 -11.69 4.51
C VAL A 65 -10.64 -10.65 5.40
N PRO A 66 -11.20 -9.43 5.55
CA PRO A 66 -10.63 -8.43 6.45
C PRO A 66 -10.55 -8.96 7.88
N LYS A 67 -9.37 -8.82 8.50
CA LYS A 67 -9.08 -9.23 9.88
C LYS A 67 -8.39 -8.08 10.61
N LYS A 68 -8.53 -8.05 11.94
CA LYS A 68 -7.75 -7.15 12.78
C LYS A 68 -6.35 -7.73 13.01
N ALA A 69 -5.37 -6.84 13.12
CA ALA A 69 -4.03 -7.23 13.50
C ALA A 69 -3.98 -7.89 14.87
N ALA A 70 -3.08 -8.87 15.02
CA ALA A 70 -2.87 -9.59 16.25
C ALA A 70 -1.38 -9.87 16.48
N TYR A 71 -1.00 -10.08 17.72
CA TYR A 71 0.37 -10.46 18.06
C TYR A 71 0.72 -11.84 17.51
N PRO A 72 1.99 -12.05 17.08
CA PRO A 72 2.43 -13.35 16.62
C PRO A 72 2.44 -14.38 17.76
N GLU A 73 1.89 -15.56 17.50
CA GLU A 73 2.00 -16.73 18.39
C GLU A 73 3.24 -17.58 18.08
N TYR A 74 3.88 -17.37 16.91
CA TYR A 74 5.13 -18.04 16.54
C TYR A 74 6.33 -17.41 17.27
N ASP A 75 7.45 -18.12 17.34
CA ASP A 75 8.69 -17.60 17.93
C ASP A 75 9.35 -16.57 16.97
N TRP A 76 8.85 -15.35 17.00
CA TRP A 76 9.31 -14.26 16.14
C TRP A 76 10.80 -13.90 16.35
N LYS A 77 11.44 -14.35 17.40
CA LYS A 77 12.86 -14.10 17.66
C LYS A 77 13.78 -15.03 16.87
N THR A 78 13.33 -16.23 16.60
CA THR A 78 14.14 -17.28 15.97
C THR A 78 13.64 -17.66 14.58
N GLU A 79 12.37 -17.49 14.30
CA GLU A 79 11.83 -17.66 12.96
C GLU A 79 12.23 -16.49 12.06
N GLY A 80 12.87 -16.82 10.97
CA GLY A 80 13.41 -15.85 10.05
C GLY A 80 12.39 -15.35 9.03
N ARG A 81 12.91 -14.57 8.10
CA ARG A 81 12.13 -13.97 7.03
C ARG A 81 11.47 -14.99 6.10
N VAL A 82 10.33 -14.59 5.55
CA VAL A 82 9.60 -15.31 4.51
C VAL A 82 10.15 -14.94 3.13
N LYS A 83 10.29 -15.92 2.23
CA LYS A 83 10.59 -15.66 0.83
C LYS A 83 9.43 -14.88 0.19
N ASN A 84 9.74 -13.93 -0.65
CA ASN A 84 8.77 -13.07 -1.33
C ASN A 84 7.90 -12.24 -0.35
N TYR A 85 8.49 -11.74 0.74
CA TYR A 85 7.83 -10.87 1.71
C TYR A 85 7.14 -9.65 1.06
N TRP A 86 7.64 -9.17 -0.07
CA TRP A 86 7.11 -8.05 -0.83
C TRP A 86 5.72 -8.27 -1.45
N ASP A 87 5.24 -9.52 -1.47
CA ASP A 87 3.89 -9.86 -1.94
C ASP A 87 2.80 -9.65 -0.85
N TYR A 88 3.19 -9.37 0.39
CA TYR A 88 2.29 -9.26 1.54
C TYR A 88 1.89 -7.80 1.83
N TYR A 89 1.05 -7.59 2.86
CA TYR A 89 0.58 -6.26 3.23
C TYR A 89 1.73 -5.41 3.78
N THR A 90 1.99 -4.29 3.15
CA THR A 90 3.18 -3.47 3.43
C THR A 90 2.80 -2.06 3.84
N LEU A 91 3.43 -1.57 4.92
CA LEU A 91 3.41 -0.17 5.36
C LEU A 91 4.81 0.47 5.31
N ASN A 92 5.84 -0.31 4.94
CA ASN A 92 7.22 0.13 4.90
C ASN A 92 7.43 1.35 4.00
N ASP A 93 8.42 2.19 4.33
CA ASP A 93 8.90 3.33 3.53
C ASP A 93 7.81 4.35 3.14
N GLY A 94 6.80 4.57 4.01
CA GLY A 94 5.75 5.55 3.76
C GLY A 94 4.76 5.15 2.66
N LEU A 95 4.70 3.87 2.30
CA LEU A 95 3.89 3.36 1.19
C LEU A 95 2.40 3.77 1.32
N ALA A 96 1.83 3.70 2.52
CA ALA A 96 0.43 4.04 2.73
C ALA A 96 0.16 5.52 2.43
N GLY A 97 1.00 6.42 2.93
CA GLY A 97 0.88 7.86 2.73
C GLY A 97 1.00 8.27 1.27
N THR A 98 2.01 7.74 0.57
CA THR A 98 2.24 8.08 -0.85
C THR A 98 1.19 7.49 -1.79
N VAL A 99 0.65 6.30 -1.49
CA VAL A 99 -0.51 5.74 -2.19
C VAL A 99 -1.76 6.57 -1.92
N ALA A 100 -2.01 6.99 -0.68
CA ALA A 100 -3.15 7.84 -0.34
C ALA A 100 -3.08 9.18 -1.09
N GLU A 101 -1.92 9.86 -1.11
CA GLU A 101 -1.70 11.10 -1.89
C GLU A 101 -2.02 10.87 -3.37
N THR A 102 -1.53 9.78 -3.94
CA THR A 102 -1.76 9.45 -5.35
C THR A 102 -3.25 9.23 -5.65
N LEU A 103 -3.97 8.50 -4.80
CA LEU A 103 -5.40 8.25 -4.95
C LEU A 103 -6.24 9.53 -4.76
N MET A 104 -5.87 10.39 -3.80
CA MET A 104 -6.52 11.69 -3.59
C MET A 104 -6.33 12.59 -4.81
N LEU A 105 -5.11 12.68 -5.35
CA LEU A 105 -4.84 13.45 -6.55
C LEU A 105 -5.63 12.89 -7.74
N ALA A 106 -5.62 11.58 -7.95
CA ALA A 106 -6.36 10.94 -9.04
C ALA A 106 -7.87 11.20 -8.94
N HIS A 107 -8.43 11.16 -7.72
CA HIS A 107 -9.84 11.49 -7.50
C HIS A 107 -10.13 12.96 -7.82
N ARG A 108 -9.26 13.87 -7.39
CA ARG A 108 -9.39 15.30 -7.68
C ARG A 108 -9.35 15.60 -9.19
N VAL A 109 -8.43 14.93 -9.90
CA VAL A 109 -8.18 15.19 -11.34
C VAL A 109 -9.26 14.57 -12.22
N TYR A 110 -9.65 13.32 -11.95
CA TYR A 110 -10.56 12.56 -12.82
C TYR A 110 -11.98 12.40 -12.26
N GLY A 111 -12.19 12.64 -10.96
CA GLY A 111 -13.50 12.49 -10.31
C GLY A 111 -14.03 11.06 -10.24
N GLU A 112 -13.17 10.05 -10.46
CA GLU A 112 -13.61 8.66 -10.51
C GLU A 112 -13.94 8.11 -9.14
N GLU A 113 -15.14 7.54 -8.99
CA GLU A 113 -15.61 6.94 -7.74
C GLU A 113 -14.72 5.78 -7.27
N ARG A 114 -14.13 5.01 -8.19
CA ARG A 114 -13.23 3.89 -7.86
C ARG A 114 -11.99 4.33 -7.09
N THR A 115 -11.46 5.53 -7.33
CA THR A 115 -10.30 6.07 -6.60
C THR A 115 -10.68 6.44 -5.17
N ARG A 116 -11.85 7.05 -4.97
CA ARG A 116 -12.40 7.34 -3.65
C ARG A 116 -12.65 6.06 -2.84
N GLN A 117 -13.23 5.05 -3.48
CA GLN A 117 -13.45 3.75 -2.85
C GLN A 117 -12.15 3.05 -2.47
N ALA A 118 -11.12 3.14 -3.32
CA ALA A 118 -9.79 2.59 -3.01
C ALA A 118 -9.16 3.30 -1.81
N LEU A 119 -9.26 4.63 -1.74
CA LEU A 119 -8.78 5.42 -0.61
C LEU A 119 -9.52 5.05 0.69
N THR A 120 -10.85 4.91 0.64
CA THR A 120 -11.65 4.48 1.80
C THR A 120 -11.22 3.10 2.29
N ARG A 121 -11.05 2.13 1.37
CA ARG A 121 -10.57 0.79 1.75
C ARG A 121 -9.16 0.81 2.36
N LEU A 122 -8.27 1.69 1.86
CA LEU A 122 -6.95 1.86 2.47
C LEU A 122 -7.09 2.35 3.92
N GLY A 123 -7.90 3.35 4.19
CA GLY A 123 -8.18 3.82 5.56
C GLY A 123 -8.76 2.71 6.45
N ASP A 124 -9.71 1.94 5.96
CA ASP A 124 -10.27 0.78 6.68
C ASP A 124 -9.19 -0.26 7.00
N PHE A 125 -8.29 -0.53 6.05
CA PHE A 125 -7.14 -1.42 6.28
C PHE A 125 -6.22 -0.87 7.37
N LEU A 126 -5.88 0.42 7.36
CA LEU A 126 -5.02 1.02 8.38
C LEU A 126 -5.61 0.89 9.78
N LEU A 127 -6.93 1.06 9.94
CA LEU A 127 -7.62 0.81 11.21
C LEU A 127 -7.57 -0.66 11.63
N LEU A 128 -7.66 -1.60 10.69
CA LEU A 128 -7.54 -3.02 10.96
C LEU A 128 -6.11 -3.44 11.29
N ALA A 129 -5.11 -2.77 10.70
CA ALA A 129 -3.69 -3.04 10.87
C ALA A 129 -3.12 -2.50 12.18
N GLN A 130 -3.88 -1.65 12.90
CA GLN A 130 -3.45 -1.21 14.21
C GLN A 130 -3.35 -2.39 15.18
N MET A 131 -2.18 -2.57 15.77
CA MET A 131 -1.96 -3.61 16.77
C MET A 131 -2.84 -3.39 18.01
N PRO A 132 -3.31 -4.46 18.67
CA PRO A 132 -4.12 -4.30 19.87
C PRO A 132 -3.27 -3.81 21.06
N GLU A 133 -3.96 -3.45 22.14
CA GLU A 133 -3.30 -3.19 23.44
C GLU A 133 -2.35 -4.35 23.82
N PRO A 134 -1.22 -4.10 24.46
CA PRO A 134 -0.80 -2.83 25.09
C PRO A 134 0.00 -1.87 24.16
N GLN A 135 0.14 -2.13 22.88
CA GLN A 135 0.93 -1.31 21.96
C GLN A 135 0.13 -0.98 20.69
N PRO A 136 -0.88 -0.09 20.75
CA PRO A 136 -1.76 0.21 19.62
C PRO A 136 -1.06 1.12 18.58
N ALA A 137 -0.14 0.53 17.84
CA ALA A 137 0.62 1.19 16.77
C ALA A 137 0.76 0.21 15.58
N TRP A 138 1.60 0.49 14.61
CA TRP A 138 1.69 -0.28 13.38
C TRP A 138 3.07 -0.90 13.20
N CYS A 139 3.05 -2.10 12.59
CA CYS A 139 4.24 -2.80 12.12
C CYS A 139 4.47 -2.49 10.64
N GLN A 140 5.70 -2.63 10.18
CA GLN A 140 6.01 -2.33 8.78
C GLN A 140 5.43 -3.31 7.78
N GLN A 141 5.09 -4.56 8.22
CA GLN A 141 4.58 -5.57 7.32
C GLN A 141 3.73 -6.62 8.05
N TYR A 142 2.66 -7.10 7.39
CA TYR A 142 1.75 -8.12 7.90
C TYR A 142 1.57 -9.22 6.87
N ASN A 143 1.42 -10.45 7.35
CA ASN A 143 1.00 -11.56 6.49
C ASN A 143 -0.52 -11.49 6.20
N TYR A 144 -1.03 -12.42 5.40
CA TYR A 144 -2.46 -12.44 5.02
C TYR A 144 -3.41 -12.74 6.19
N GLU A 145 -2.89 -13.18 7.34
CA GLU A 145 -3.64 -13.37 8.59
C GLU A 145 -3.59 -12.12 9.49
N MET A 146 -3.01 -11.01 9.01
CA MET A 146 -2.80 -9.76 9.76
C MET A 146 -1.89 -9.94 10.99
N ILE A 147 -0.95 -10.86 10.91
CA ILE A 147 0.11 -11.04 11.90
C ILE A 147 1.38 -10.36 11.40
N PRO A 148 2.06 -9.56 12.23
CA PRO A 148 3.36 -8.99 11.89
C PRO A 148 4.34 -10.07 11.44
N MET A 149 5.12 -9.80 10.39
CA MET A 149 6.01 -10.78 9.80
C MET A 149 7.39 -10.21 9.50
N TRP A 150 8.38 -11.11 9.37
CA TRP A 150 9.70 -10.76 8.88
C TRP A 150 9.67 -10.33 7.41
N ALA A 151 10.40 -9.27 7.10
CA ALA A 151 10.75 -8.91 5.74
C ALA A 151 12.23 -9.23 5.48
N ARG A 152 13.13 -8.22 5.41
CA ARG A 152 14.56 -8.44 5.28
C ARG A 152 15.16 -8.91 6.62
N LYS A 153 16.42 -9.40 6.59
CA LYS A 153 17.12 -9.93 7.77
C LYS A 153 17.14 -8.97 8.98
N PHE A 154 17.08 -7.69 8.73
CA PHE A 154 17.12 -6.63 9.75
C PHE A 154 15.76 -6.00 10.02
N GLU A 155 14.68 -6.56 9.46
CA GLU A 155 13.29 -6.12 9.61
C GLU A 155 12.45 -7.20 10.30
N PRO A 156 12.58 -7.33 11.61
CA PRO A 156 11.77 -8.29 12.37
C PRO A 156 10.31 -7.84 12.47
N PRO A 157 9.39 -8.73 12.83
CA PRO A 157 8.00 -8.38 13.11
C PRO A 157 7.93 -7.51 14.37
N ALA A 158 8.05 -6.23 14.20
CA ALA A 158 8.09 -5.25 15.28
C ALA A 158 7.20 -4.04 14.97
N ILE A 159 6.68 -3.41 16.00
CA ILE A 159 6.12 -2.07 15.89
C ILE A 159 7.24 -1.10 15.58
N THR A 160 7.02 -0.25 14.59
CA THR A 160 8.01 0.69 14.08
C THR A 160 7.49 2.12 14.20
N GLY A 161 8.35 3.03 14.65
CA GLY A 161 7.98 4.41 14.91
C GLY A 161 7.72 5.19 13.62
N SER A 162 8.50 4.94 12.58
CA SER A 162 8.37 5.62 11.29
C SER A 162 7.04 5.30 10.61
N GLU A 163 6.73 4.01 10.45
CA GLU A 163 5.49 3.55 9.82
C GLU A 163 4.26 3.94 10.64
N SER A 164 4.36 3.87 11.98
CA SER A 164 3.27 4.33 12.85
C SER A 164 3.00 5.82 12.70
N GLN A 165 4.05 6.64 12.59
CA GLN A 165 3.91 8.07 12.36
C GLN A 165 3.32 8.35 10.98
N ASP A 166 3.80 7.68 9.93
CA ASP A 166 3.29 7.83 8.57
C ASP A 166 1.80 7.50 8.50
N VAL A 167 1.38 6.37 9.06
CA VAL A 167 -0.04 5.98 9.13
C VAL A 167 -0.91 7.00 9.87
N MET A 168 -0.40 7.59 10.95
CA MET A 168 -1.15 8.63 11.69
C MET A 168 -1.34 9.93 10.90
N PHE A 169 -0.49 10.19 9.91
CA PHE A 169 -0.61 11.35 9.01
C PHE A 169 -1.38 11.05 7.72
N THR A 170 -1.58 9.77 7.41
CA THR A 170 -2.36 9.32 6.25
C THR A 170 -3.85 9.37 6.51
#